data_eaf6da14a55349580f22cb01fb056f10
#
_entry.id   eaf6da14a55349580f22cb01fb056f10
#
_cell.length_a   1.000
_cell.length_b   1.000
_cell.length_c   1.000
_cell.angle_alpha   90.00
_cell.angle_beta   90.00
_cell.angle_gamma   90.00
#
_symmetry.space_group_name_H-M   'P 1'
#
loop_
_entity.id
_entity.type
_entity.pdbx_description
1 polymer ?
#
loop_
_entity_poly.entity_id
_entity_poly.type
_entity_poly.pdbx_seq_one_letter_code
_entity_poly.pdbx_strand_id
1 'polypeptide(L)'
;MNNKTLKYFSVILIIFLFGCSKSIEKSPNIVFILTDDLAYADLSSYGSEFIETPNLDKMAEEGVKMTSYYAAQAVCSASRAAILTGCYPNRLGISGAFGPKSKRGINPDELLLSEMLKENNYKTGIFGKWHLGDAEKFLPTNHGFDEFYGILFSNDMWKFHPERPEGYPDDLMLYLSLIHISEPTR
;
A
#
# COMPACT_ATOMS: atom_id res chain seq x y z
N MET A 1 32.71 7.87 55.46
CA MET A 1 31.48 7.28 54.86
C MET A 1 31.42 5.84 55.37
N ASN A 2 30.37 5.49 56.10
CA ASN A 2 30.30 4.20 56.81
C ASN A 2 30.14 3.05 55.80
N ASN A 3 30.83 1.93 55.95
CA ASN A 3 30.80 0.78 55.03
C ASN A 3 29.38 0.27 54.70
N LYS A 4 28.44 0.50 55.63
CA LYS A 4 27.00 0.18 55.40
C LYS A 4 26.34 1.11 54.37
N THR A 5 26.63 2.42 54.41
CA THR A 5 26.08 3.40 53.49
C THR A 5 26.60 3.20 52.05
N LEU A 6 27.85 2.79 51.89
CA LEU A 6 28.44 2.49 50.60
C LEU A 6 27.81 1.24 49.96
N LYS A 7 27.49 0.20 50.75
CA LYS A 7 26.79 -1.01 50.27
C LYS A 7 25.36 -0.71 49.81
N TYR A 8 24.60 0.11 50.52
CA TYR A 8 23.25 0.51 50.08
C TYR A 8 23.28 1.36 48.81
N PHE A 9 24.26 2.26 48.66
CA PHE A 9 24.44 3.05 47.46
C PHE A 9 24.78 2.19 46.25
N SER A 10 25.63 1.17 46.40
CA SER A 10 25.96 0.21 45.33
C SER A 10 24.75 -0.64 44.93
N VAL A 11 23.91 -1.10 45.86
CA VAL A 11 22.71 -1.88 45.56
C VAL A 11 21.68 -1.03 44.80
N ILE A 12 21.47 0.22 45.21
CA ILE A 12 20.55 1.15 44.55
C ILE A 12 21.06 1.47 43.15
N LEU A 13 22.36 1.67 42.92
CA LEU A 13 22.95 1.93 41.63
C LEU A 13 22.79 0.74 40.67
N ILE A 14 22.92 -0.50 41.18
CA ILE A 14 22.71 -1.72 40.40
C ILE A 14 21.24 -1.87 39.98
N ILE A 15 20.28 -1.54 40.86
CA ILE A 15 18.85 -1.59 40.53
C ILE A 15 18.50 -0.59 39.44
N PHE A 16 19.12 0.60 39.43
CA PHE A 16 18.95 1.60 38.36
C PHE A 16 19.52 1.17 37.01
N LEU A 17 20.55 0.34 36.98
CA LEU A 17 21.17 -0.15 35.74
C LEU A 17 20.36 -1.27 35.07
N PHE A 18 19.47 -1.96 35.76
CA PHE A 18 18.61 -3.01 35.23
C PHE A 18 17.22 -2.54 34.79
N GLY A 19 16.89 -1.25 34.99
CA GLY A 19 15.53 -0.72 34.84
C GLY A 19 15.07 -0.36 33.43
N CYS A 20 15.86 -0.53 32.36
CA CYS A 20 15.44 -0.11 31.02
C CYS A 20 15.65 -1.21 29.99
N SER A 21 14.90 -2.30 30.12
CA SER A 21 14.66 -3.21 29.01
C SER A 21 13.56 -2.59 28.14
N LYS A 22 13.95 -1.85 27.10
CA LYS A 22 13.02 -1.48 26.04
C LYS A 22 12.57 -2.79 25.38
N SER A 23 11.34 -3.22 25.63
CA SER A 23 10.72 -4.23 24.79
C SER A 23 10.76 -3.70 23.35
N ILE A 24 11.44 -4.39 22.45
CA ILE A 24 11.35 -4.11 21.03
C ILE A 24 9.91 -4.53 20.65
N GLU A 25 8.99 -3.58 20.67
CA GLU A 25 7.66 -3.82 20.11
C GLU A 25 7.87 -4.13 18.63
N LYS A 26 7.47 -5.34 18.26
CA LYS A 26 7.55 -5.80 16.87
C LYS A 26 6.54 -4.99 16.08
N SER A 27 6.99 -4.26 15.07
CA SER A 27 6.10 -3.50 14.18
C SER A 27 5.03 -4.41 13.58
N PRO A 28 3.76 -3.99 13.55
CA PRO A 28 2.67 -4.81 13.03
C PRO A 28 2.81 -5.01 11.52
N ASN A 29 2.31 -6.14 11.01
CA ASN A 29 2.12 -6.30 9.57
C ASN A 29 0.95 -5.42 9.12
N ILE A 30 1.07 -4.84 7.92
CA ILE A 30 0.06 -3.96 7.33
C ILE A 30 -0.45 -4.61 6.05
N VAL A 31 -1.75 -4.87 5.98
CA VAL A 31 -2.44 -5.34 4.77
C VAL A 31 -3.42 -4.25 4.34
N PHE A 32 -3.18 -3.66 3.19
CA PHE A 32 -4.04 -2.63 2.60
C PHE A 32 -4.80 -3.22 1.41
N ILE A 33 -6.14 -3.28 1.51
CA ILE A 33 -7.02 -3.80 0.47
C ILE A 33 -7.75 -2.63 -0.17
N LEU A 34 -7.45 -2.36 -1.44
CA LEU A 34 -8.11 -1.34 -2.25
C LEU A 34 -8.97 -2.02 -3.31
N THR A 35 -10.27 -1.87 -3.18
CA THR A 35 -11.23 -2.31 -4.18
C THR A 35 -11.36 -1.29 -5.31
N ASP A 36 -11.67 -1.76 -6.51
CA ASP A 36 -11.91 -0.92 -7.69
C ASP A 36 -13.42 -0.81 -7.91
N ASP A 37 -13.91 0.43 -7.95
CA ASP A 37 -15.32 0.75 -8.19
C ASP A 37 -16.35 0.10 -7.22
N LEU A 38 -15.95 -0.18 -5.97
CA LEU A 38 -16.86 -0.65 -4.93
C LEU A 38 -17.65 0.53 -4.36
N ALA A 39 -18.96 0.47 -4.46
CA ALA A 39 -19.84 1.49 -3.90
C ALA A 39 -20.09 1.29 -2.40
N TYR A 40 -20.48 2.36 -1.73
CA TYR A 40 -20.80 2.34 -0.30
C TYR A 40 -21.88 1.30 0.04
N ALA A 41 -22.91 1.19 -0.80
CA ALA A 41 -24.03 0.27 -0.59
C ALA A 41 -23.77 -1.18 -1.10
N ASP A 42 -22.55 -1.51 -1.50
CA ASP A 42 -22.21 -2.87 -1.94
C ASP A 42 -21.80 -3.78 -0.76
N LEU A 43 -21.60 -3.22 0.42
CA LEU A 43 -21.25 -3.97 1.62
C LEU A 43 -22.44 -4.07 2.57
N SER A 44 -22.70 -5.28 3.10
CA SER A 44 -23.79 -5.49 4.07
C SER A 44 -23.60 -4.68 5.36
N SER A 45 -22.38 -4.49 5.81
CA SER A 45 -22.08 -3.60 6.95
C SER A 45 -22.46 -2.13 6.72
N TYR A 46 -22.63 -1.72 5.46
CA TYR A 46 -23.10 -0.38 5.08
C TYR A 46 -24.55 -0.36 4.54
N GLY A 47 -25.26 -1.49 4.68
CA GLY A 47 -26.70 -1.57 4.37
C GLY A 47 -27.03 -2.14 3.00
N SER A 48 -26.13 -2.91 2.38
CA SER A 48 -26.49 -3.68 1.18
C SER A 48 -27.59 -4.68 1.51
N GLU A 49 -28.65 -4.68 0.70
CA GLU A 49 -29.75 -5.64 0.77
C GLU A 49 -29.57 -6.82 -0.20
N PHE A 50 -28.60 -6.71 -1.13
CA PHE A 50 -28.42 -7.63 -2.25
C PHE A 50 -27.14 -8.45 -2.14
N ILE A 51 -26.14 -7.96 -1.41
CA ILE A 51 -24.81 -8.57 -1.31
C ILE A 51 -24.50 -8.83 0.15
N GLU A 52 -24.24 -10.08 0.49
CA GLU A 52 -23.78 -10.48 1.81
C GLU A 52 -22.24 -10.50 1.85
N THR A 53 -21.67 -9.78 2.81
CA THR A 53 -20.21 -9.65 2.99
C THR A 53 -19.77 -10.04 4.41
N PRO A 54 -20.03 -11.30 4.86
CA PRO A 54 -19.90 -11.67 6.27
C PRO A 54 -18.48 -11.50 6.84
N ASN A 55 -17.45 -11.69 6.03
CA ASN A 55 -16.07 -11.49 6.49
C ASN A 55 -15.72 -10.01 6.65
N LEU A 56 -16.22 -9.13 5.76
CA LEU A 56 -16.03 -7.69 5.86
C LEU A 56 -16.87 -7.09 6.99
N ASP A 57 -18.07 -7.65 7.19
CA ASP A 57 -18.94 -7.27 8.33
C ASP A 57 -18.26 -7.57 9.65
N LYS A 58 -17.67 -8.77 9.78
CA LYS A 58 -16.86 -9.13 10.94
C LYS A 58 -15.67 -8.20 11.15
N MET A 59 -14.97 -7.82 10.09
CA MET A 59 -13.89 -6.83 10.19
C MET A 59 -14.41 -5.47 10.69
N ALA A 60 -15.59 -5.06 10.24
CA ALA A 60 -16.24 -3.82 10.69
C ALA A 60 -16.67 -3.86 12.16
N GLU A 61 -17.09 -5.04 12.65
CA GLU A 61 -17.45 -5.26 14.05
C GLU A 61 -16.24 -5.30 14.99
N GLU A 62 -15.15 -5.93 14.55
CA GLU A 62 -13.93 -6.10 15.32
C GLU A 62 -12.96 -4.89 15.24
N GLY A 63 -13.18 -4.00 14.28
CA GLY A 63 -12.31 -2.88 13.97
C GLY A 63 -13.00 -1.53 14.02
N VAL A 64 -12.61 -0.66 13.10
CA VAL A 64 -13.18 0.68 12.96
C VAL A 64 -13.90 0.81 11.61
N LYS A 65 -15.20 1.06 11.65
CA LYS A 65 -16.01 1.36 10.48
C LYS A 65 -16.12 2.88 10.28
N MET A 66 -15.57 3.38 9.17
CA MET A 66 -15.63 4.79 8.81
C MET A 66 -16.87 5.08 7.97
N THR A 67 -17.79 5.89 8.48
CA THR A 67 -19.05 6.23 7.79
C THR A 67 -18.94 7.45 6.88
N SER A 68 -17.85 8.20 6.98
CA SER A 68 -17.63 9.45 6.21
C SER A 68 -16.22 9.50 5.62
N TYR A 69 -15.74 8.37 5.11
CA TYR A 69 -14.50 8.30 4.35
C TYR A 69 -14.80 8.51 2.87
N TYR A 70 -14.07 9.41 2.23
CA TYR A 70 -14.24 9.76 0.82
C TYR A 70 -12.92 9.57 0.07
N ALA A 71 -12.99 8.99 -1.13
CA ALA A 71 -11.87 9.00 -2.05
C ALA A 71 -11.53 10.43 -2.46
N ALA A 72 -10.25 10.76 -2.58
CA ALA A 72 -9.80 12.10 -2.94
C ALA A 72 -10.27 12.53 -4.34
N GLN A 73 -10.51 11.57 -5.22
CA GLN A 73 -11.12 11.79 -6.55
C GLN A 73 -11.72 10.48 -7.06
N ALA A 74 -12.83 10.57 -7.77
CA ALA A 74 -13.59 9.41 -8.28
C ALA A 74 -13.00 8.89 -9.63
N VAL A 75 -11.69 8.77 -9.73
CA VAL A 75 -10.98 8.27 -10.92
C VAL A 75 -9.78 7.43 -10.49
N CYS A 76 -9.58 6.30 -11.14
CA CYS A 76 -8.61 5.27 -10.77
C CYS A 76 -7.20 5.78 -10.44
N SER A 77 -6.49 6.37 -11.42
CA SER A 77 -5.10 6.82 -11.21
C SER A 77 -5.01 7.93 -10.16
N ALA A 78 -5.95 8.87 -10.18
CA ALA A 78 -5.98 9.97 -9.24
C ALA A 78 -6.22 9.49 -7.80
N SER A 79 -7.19 8.60 -7.59
CA SER A 79 -7.47 8.00 -6.28
C SER A 79 -6.28 7.18 -5.76
N ARG A 80 -5.65 6.37 -6.62
CA ARG A 80 -4.49 5.55 -6.28
C ARG A 80 -3.27 6.38 -5.90
N ALA A 81 -2.99 7.43 -6.68
CA ALA A 81 -1.92 8.37 -6.36
C ALA A 81 -2.15 9.04 -5.01
N ALA A 82 -3.38 9.48 -4.73
CA ALA A 82 -3.71 10.12 -3.47
C ALA A 82 -3.51 9.20 -2.26
N ILE A 83 -3.93 7.93 -2.36
CA ILE A 83 -3.76 6.95 -1.29
C ILE A 83 -2.28 6.68 -1.02
N LEU A 84 -1.48 6.50 -2.07
CA LEU A 84 -0.07 6.15 -1.93
C LEU A 84 0.80 7.31 -1.46
N THR A 85 0.43 8.57 -1.77
CA THR A 85 1.23 9.76 -1.43
C THR A 85 0.67 10.56 -0.25
N GLY A 86 -0.59 10.34 0.12
CA GLY A 86 -1.30 11.19 1.08
C GLY A 86 -1.62 12.61 0.55
N CYS A 87 -1.44 12.85 -0.75
CA CYS A 87 -1.64 14.16 -1.38
C CYS A 87 -2.90 14.21 -2.24
N TYR A 88 -3.55 15.37 -2.32
CA TYR A 88 -4.61 15.55 -3.32
C TYR A 88 -4.06 15.40 -4.73
N PRO A 89 -4.70 14.61 -5.61
CA PRO A 89 -4.15 14.22 -6.90
C PRO A 89 -3.93 15.41 -7.84
N ASN A 90 -4.70 16.48 -7.72
CA ASN A 90 -4.48 17.71 -8.49
C ASN A 90 -3.13 18.38 -8.19
N ARG A 91 -2.61 18.22 -6.95
CA ARG A 91 -1.28 18.72 -6.57
C ARG A 91 -0.17 17.90 -7.22
N LEU A 92 -0.44 16.62 -7.51
CA LEU A 92 0.46 15.70 -8.21
C LEU A 92 0.35 15.85 -9.75
N GLY A 93 -0.50 16.76 -10.26
CA GLY A 93 -0.79 16.89 -11.68
C GLY A 93 -1.60 15.72 -12.26
N ILE A 94 -2.27 14.93 -11.43
CA ILE A 94 -3.03 13.75 -11.82
C ILE A 94 -4.52 14.05 -11.60
N SER A 95 -5.23 14.38 -12.67
CA SER A 95 -6.66 14.73 -12.64
C SER A 95 -7.58 13.69 -13.28
N GLY A 96 -7.02 12.59 -13.80
CA GLY A 96 -7.77 11.56 -14.54
C GLY A 96 -7.10 10.20 -14.46
N ALA A 97 -7.62 9.24 -15.22
CA ALA A 97 -6.99 7.93 -15.40
C ALA A 97 -5.93 8.00 -16.49
N PHE A 98 -4.81 7.32 -16.25
CA PHE A 98 -3.80 7.11 -17.29
C PHE A 98 -4.22 5.98 -18.21
N GLY A 99 -3.79 6.06 -19.46
CA GLY A 99 -3.93 4.98 -20.42
C GLY A 99 -2.57 4.54 -20.96
N PRO A 100 -2.50 3.39 -21.64
CA PRO A 100 -1.24 2.81 -22.15
C PRO A 100 -0.47 3.72 -23.11
N LYS A 101 -1.13 4.70 -23.68
CA LYS A 101 -0.52 5.67 -24.62
C LYS A 101 -0.16 7.00 -23.97
N SER A 102 -0.40 7.16 -22.68
CA SER A 102 -0.29 8.48 -22.02
C SER A 102 1.14 8.97 -21.84
N LYS A 103 2.13 8.08 -21.82
CA LYS A 103 3.53 8.37 -21.47
C LYS A 103 3.67 9.11 -20.13
N ARG A 104 2.62 9.12 -19.31
CA ARG A 104 2.52 9.79 -18.02
C ARG A 104 2.40 8.74 -16.93
N GLY A 105 2.85 9.10 -15.75
CA GLY A 105 2.73 8.28 -14.54
C GLY A 105 2.94 9.12 -13.30
N ILE A 106 3.04 8.46 -12.16
CA ILE A 106 3.40 9.09 -10.89
C ILE A 106 4.79 9.74 -11.01
N ASN A 107 4.92 10.97 -10.50
CA ASN A 107 6.23 11.61 -10.52
C ASN A 107 7.20 10.82 -9.63
N PRO A 108 8.40 10.44 -10.15
CA PRO A 108 9.41 9.71 -9.37
C PRO A 108 9.92 10.44 -8.11
N ASP A 109 9.73 11.75 -8.03
CA ASP A 109 10.13 12.54 -6.86
C ASP A 109 9.07 12.54 -5.73
N GLU A 110 7.90 11.94 -5.97
CA GLU A 110 6.87 11.83 -4.94
C GLU A 110 7.20 10.69 -3.98
N LEU A 111 7.12 10.99 -2.68
CA LEU A 111 7.32 9.99 -1.63
C LEU A 111 6.04 9.15 -1.45
N LEU A 112 6.13 7.85 -1.68
CA LEU A 112 5.03 6.92 -1.52
C LEU A 112 5.06 6.22 -0.15
N LEU A 113 3.90 5.77 0.29
CA LEU A 113 3.73 4.97 1.51
C LEU A 113 4.64 3.74 1.54
N SER A 114 4.85 3.07 0.41
CA SER A 114 5.77 1.94 0.23
C SER A 114 7.22 2.31 0.56
N GLU A 115 7.67 3.48 0.13
CA GLU A 115 9.03 3.99 0.40
C GLU A 115 9.19 4.33 1.88
N MET A 116 8.22 5.01 2.47
CA MET A 116 8.21 5.31 3.91
C MET A 116 8.25 4.04 4.78
N LEU A 117 7.49 3.01 4.39
CA LEU A 117 7.48 1.72 5.10
C LEU A 117 8.82 1.01 4.94
N LYS A 118 9.42 1.08 3.77
CA LYS A 118 10.74 0.49 3.50
C LYS A 118 11.84 1.13 4.35
N GLU A 119 11.82 2.45 4.52
CA GLU A 119 12.73 3.16 5.44
C GLU A 119 12.56 2.71 6.91
N ASN A 120 11.38 2.18 7.25
CA ASN A 120 11.08 1.60 8.56
C ASN A 120 11.25 0.07 8.61
N ASN A 121 12.07 -0.49 7.72
CA ASN A 121 12.42 -1.91 7.62
C ASN A 121 11.24 -2.86 7.30
N TYR A 122 10.17 -2.37 6.70
CA TYR A 122 9.14 -3.23 6.15
C TYR A 122 9.59 -3.85 4.82
N LYS A 123 9.12 -5.06 4.57
CA LYS A 123 9.06 -5.65 3.23
C LYS A 123 7.73 -5.27 2.61
N THR A 124 7.78 -4.89 1.33
CA THR A 124 6.65 -4.28 0.65
C THR A 124 6.30 -5.06 -0.62
N GLY A 125 5.03 -5.35 -0.80
CA GLY A 125 4.52 -6.00 -2.00
C GLY A 125 3.22 -5.37 -2.47
N ILE A 126 3.00 -5.32 -3.77
CA ILE A 126 1.74 -4.88 -4.35
C ILE A 126 1.22 -5.94 -5.33
N PHE A 127 -0.05 -6.30 -5.17
CA PHE A 127 -0.72 -7.36 -5.94
C PHE A 127 -2.01 -6.80 -6.53
N GLY A 128 -2.12 -6.79 -7.87
CA GLY A 128 -3.28 -6.30 -8.57
C GLY A 128 -3.02 -5.09 -9.47
N LYS A 129 -3.95 -4.15 -9.51
CA LYS A 129 -3.92 -3.00 -10.41
C LYS A 129 -3.03 -1.87 -9.89
N TRP A 130 -2.03 -1.45 -10.69
CA TRP A 130 -1.18 -0.29 -10.41
C TRP A 130 -1.79 1.04 -10.84
N HIS A 131 -1.97 1.23 -12.13
CA HIS A 131 -2.59 2.36 -12.82
C HIS A 131 -1.90 3.73 -12.60
N LEU A 132 -0.59 3.73 -12.35
CA LEU A 132 0.20 4.96 -12.18
C LEU A 132 1.34 5.11 -13.18
N GLY A 133 1.23 4.47 -14.34
CA GLY A 133 2.15 4.54 -15.47
C GLY A 133 2.85 3.21 -15.75
N ASP A 134 3.36 3.06 -17.00
CA ASP A 134 3.94 1.84 -17.54
C ASP A 134 5.42 1.99 -17.93
N ALA A 135 5.94 3.22 -18.03
CA ALA A 135 7.36 3.40 -18.24
C ALA A 135 8.16 2.94 -17.01
N GLU A 136 9.36 2.43 -17.23
CA GLU A 136 10.24 1.86 -16.19
C GLU A 136 10.29 2.71 -14.92
N LYS A 137 10.49 4.01 -15.05
CA LYS A 137 10.55 4.95 -13.94
C LYS A 137 9.26 5.09 -13.14
N PHE A 138 8.14 4.59 -13.65
CA PHE A 138 6.83 4.63 -12.99
C PHE A 138 6.40 3.28 -12.42
N LEU A 139 7.20 2.23 -12.60
CA LEU A 139 6.85 0.90 -12.11
C LEU A 139 6.83 0.85 -10.58
N PRO A 140 5.96 0.04 -9.96
CA PRO A 140 5.87 -0.09 -8.50
C PRO A 140 7.22 -0.38 -7.84
N THR A 141 8.05 -1.19 -8.46
CA THR A 141 9.38 -1.55 -7.94
C THR A 141 10.36 -0.39 -7.89
N ASN A 142 10.13 0.68 -8.66
CA ASN A 142 10.88 1.94 -8.57
C ASN A 142 10.25 2.94 -7.58
N HIS A 143 9.16 2.54 -6.93
CA HIS A 143 8.43 3.31 -5.93
C HIS A 143 8.28 2.56 -4.61
N GLY A 144 9.36 1.91 -4.16
CA GLY A 144 9.46 1.33 -2.82
C GLY A 144 8.82 -0.05 -2.65
N PHE A 145 8.20 -0.65 -3.67
CA PHE A 145 7.74 -2.04 -3.58
C PHE A 145 8.87 -3.01 -3.90
N ASP A 146 9.06 -4.01 -3.03
CA ASP A 146 10.04 -5.08 -3.26
C ASP A 146 9.56 -6.07 -4.32
N GLU A 147 8.24 -6.25 -4.44
CA GLU A 147 7.61 -7.13 -5.43
C GLU A 147 6.31 -6.55 -5.97
N PHE A 148 6.07 -6.81 -7.24
CA PHE A 148 4.84 -6.47 -7.94
C PHE A 148 4.35 -7.66 -8.77
N TYR A 149 3.07 -8.01 -8.59
CA TYR A 149 2.38 -8.97 -9.43
C TYR A 149 0.99 -8.45 -9.76
N GLY A 150 0.74 -8.13 -11.03
CA GLY A 150 -0.54 -7.55 -11.42
C GLY A 150 -0.55 -6.95 -12.81
N ILE A 151 -1.42 -5.95 -12.98
CA ILE A 151 -1.62 -5.23 -14.24
C ILE A 151 -1.25 -3.76 -14.08
N LEU A 152 -0.59 -3.20 -15.10
CA LEU A 152 -0.13 -1.81 -15.08
C LEU A 152 -1.27 -0.81 -15.29
N PHE A 153 -2.38 -1.22 -15.87
CA PHE A 153 -3.57 -0.41 -16.11
C PHE A 153 -4.83 -1.11 -15.61
N SER A 154 -5.98 -0.80 -16.13
CA SER A 154 -7.25 -1.41 -15.77
C SER A 154 -7.48 -2.71 -16.54
N ASN A 155 -8.22 -3.65 -15.96
CA ASN A 155 -8.55 -4.92 -16.58
C ASN A 155 -9.42 -4.80 -17.85
N ASP A 156 -10.13 -3.69 -18.03
CA ASP A 156 -10.87 -3.35 -19.25
C ASP A 156 -9.95 -2.87 -20.39
N MET A 157 -8.67 -2.62 -20.11
CA MET A 157 -7.66 -2.24 -21.09
C MET A 157 -6.89 -3.45 -21.65
N TRP A 158 -7.57 -4.55 -21.92
CA TRP A 158 -6.96 -5.75 -22.46
C TRP A 158 -7.16 -5.89 -23.98
N LYS A 159 -6.29 -6.69 -24.61
CA LYS A 159 -6.21 -6.84 -26.06
C LYS A 159 -7.53 -7.25 -26.73
N PHE A 160 -8.33 -8.06 -26.06
CA PHE A 160 -9.57 -8.61 -26.62
C PHE A 160 -10.82 -7.94 -26.06
N HIS A 161 -10.70 -6.71 -25.56
CA HIS A 161 -11.87 -5.99 -25.06
C HIS A 161 -12.89 -5.80 -26.17
N PRO A 162 -14.17 -6.23 -26.01
CA PRO A 162 -15.15 -6.29 -27.09
C PRO A 162 -15.48 -4.93 -27.71
N GLU A 163 -15.35 -3.84 -26.95
CA GLU A 163 -15.59 -2.47 -27.42
C GLU A 163 -14.35 -1.81 -28.05
N ARG A 164 -13.23 -2.52 -28.11
CA ARG A 164 -11.96 -2.00 -28.63
C ARG A 164 -11.26 -3.01 -29.52
N PRO A 165 -11.77 -3.20 -30.75
CA PRO A 165 -11.25 -4.21 -31.67
C PRO A 165 -9.80 -3.95 -32.11
N GLU A 166 -9.28 -2.74 -31.93
CA GLU A 166 -7.88 -2.41 -32.22
C GLU A 166 -6.90 -3.00 -31.18
N GLY A 167 -7.43 -3.48 -30.04
CA GLY A 167 -6.67 -4.09 -28.98
C GLY A 167 -5.75 -3.13 -28.21
N TYR A 168 -5.36 -3.56 -27.03
CA TYR A 168 -4.23 -3.00 -26.29
C TYR A 168 -3.01 -3.91 -26.46
N PRO A 169 -1.78 -3.39 -26.25
CA PRO A 169 -0.57 -4.22 -26.27
C PRO A 169 -0.67 -5.43 -25.31
N ASP A 170 -0.12 -6.56 -25.74
CA ASP A 170 -0.15 -7.81 -24.97
C ASP A 170 0.57 -7.72 -23.63
N ASP A 171 1.58 -6.86 -23.54
CA ASP A 171 2.44 -6.63 -22.37
C ASP A 171 1.71 -5.96 -21.20
N LEU A 172 0.48 -5.48 -21.40
CA LEU A 172 -0.30 -4.86 -20.33
C LEU A 172 -1.07 -5.82 -19.45
N MET A 173 -1.17 -7.10 -19.86
CA MET A 173 -2.11 -8.04 -19.24
C MET A 173 -1.66 -8.55 -17.87
N LEU A 174 -0.38 -8.86 -17.74
CA LEU A 174 0.18 -9.38 -16.50
C LEU A 174 1.64 -8.98 -16.39
N TYR A 175 2.01 -8.47 -15.25
CA TYR A 175 3.36 -8.07 -14.96
C TYR A 175 3.83 -8.68 -13.65
N LEU A 176 4.99 -9.32 -13.67
CA LEU A 176 5.70 -9.78 -12.48
C LEU A 176 7.05 -9.10 -12.45
N SER A 177 7.31 -8.34 -11.41
CA SER A 177 8.61 -7.71 -11.19
C SER A 177 9.05 -7.91 -9.75
N LEU A 178 10.26 -8.38 -9.57
CA LEU A 178 10.93 -8.58 -8.30
C LEU A 178 12.24 -7.77 -8.31
N ILE A 179 12.50 -7.00 -7.27
CA ILE A 179 13.77 -6.24 -7.16
C ILE A 179 14.94 -7.20 -6.89
N HIS A 180 14.67 -8.30 -6.20
CA HIS A 180 15.69 -9.31 -5.88
C HIS A 180 15.20 -10.70 -6.25
N ILE A 181 15.56 -11.17 -7.42
CA ILE A 181 15.64 -12.60 -7.68
C ILE A 181 16.99 -13.05 -7.11
N SER A 182 17.02 -13.43 -5.84
CA SER A 182 18.12 -14.25 -5.37
C SER A 182 17.96 -15.60 -6.04
N GLU A 183 18.86 -15.95 -6.95
CA GLU A 183 18.93 -17.32 -7.45
C GLU A 183 18.98 -18.28 -6.24
N PRO A 184 18.18 -19.34 -6.24
CA PRO A 184 18.30 -20.33 -5.18
C PRO A 184 19.73 -20.86 -5.24
N THR A 185 20.48 -20.60 -4.19
CA THR A 185 21.77 -21.26 -3.98
C THR A 185 21.52 -22.77 -3.95
N ARG A 186 22.03 -23.45 -4.98
CA ARG A 186 22.05 -24.91 -5.05
C ARG A 186 22.94 -25.49 -3.94
#